data_af1419f1d607fd77f3fb7ae51a238c34
#
_entry.id   af1419f1d607fd77f3fb7ae51a238c34
#
_cell.length_a   1.000
_cell.length_b   1.000
_cell.length_c   1.000
_cell.angle_alpha   90.00
_cell.angle_beta   90.00
_cell.angle_gamma   90.00
#
_symmetry.space_group_name_H-M   'P 1'
#
loop_
_entity.id
_entity.type
_entity.pdbx_description
1 polymer ?
#
loop_
_entity_poly.entity_id
_entity_poly.type
_entity_poly.pdbx_seq_one_letter_code
_entity_poly.pdbx_strand_id
1 'polypeptide(L)'
;MVVLVTSKHEDKHNIMAAGFHTTIGYAPLIYGVSLRKEAFSYDLIMNSGNFGINFVPVNYAELIQIVGTRTGREMDKFSEYNIEYDHGINLNVPILKEAYFAYEFKVIDSRNYGSHEFVAREVMTIYKDEDKFIEIDGWTMPDMNKLEVPLYLGRSVYATFNASSEQKDYV
;
A
#
# COMPACT_ATOMS: atom_id res chain seq x y z
N MET A 1 1.56 -10.32 1.40
CA MET A 1 2.02 -9.08 2.06
C MET A 1 0.83 -8.19 2.34
N VAL A 2 0.84 -7.33 3.36
CA VAL A 2 -0.18 -6.29 3.56
C VAL A 2 0.43 -4.95 3.18
N VAL A 3 -0.35 -4.10 2.53
CA VAL A 3 0.03 -2.74 2.16
C VAL A 3 -0.83 -1.71 2.87
N LEU A 4 -0.34 -0.48 2.96
CA LEU A 4 -1.09 0.66 3.46
C LEU A 4 -1.65 1.46 2.28
N VAL A 5 -2.98 1.48 2.19
CA VAL A 5 -3.72 2.27 1.19
C VAL A 5 -4.01 3.64 1.77
N THR A 6 -3.56 4.69 1.08
CA THR A 6 -3.81 6.08 1.45
C THR A 6 -4.76 6.73 0.44
N SER A 7 -5.65 7.53 0.92
CA SER A 7 -6.68 8.18 0.10
C SER A 7 -6.94 9.60 0.56
N LYS A 8 -7.32 10.46 -0.38
CA LYS A 8 -7.67 11.86 -0.12
C LYS A 8 -8.77 12.32 -1.07
N HIS A 9 -9.74 13.02 -0.52
CA HIS A 9 -10.76 13.74 -1.29
C HIS A 9 -11.09 15.04 -0.57
N GLU A 10 -10.91 16.16 -1.25
CA GLU A 10 -11.01 17.50 -0.64
C GLU A 10 -10.07 17.62 0.58
N ASP A 11 -10.59 18.04 1.73
CA ASP A 11 -9.84 18.20 2.98
C ASP A 11 -9.75 16.91 3.82
N LYS A 12 -10.39 15.82 3.36
CA LYS A 12 -10.40 14.53 4.09
C LYS A 12 -9.37 13.58 3.52
N HIS A 13 -8.63 12.95 4.41
CA HIS A 13 -7.69 11.89 4.07
C HIS A 13 -7.87 10.69 4.99
N ASN A 14 -7.39 9.53 4.56
CA ASN A 14 -7.41 8.33 5.36
C ASN A 14 -6.30 7.36 4.97
N ILE A 15 -6.00 6.45 5.88
CA ILE A 15 -5.08 5.32 5.70
C ILE A 15 -5.75 4.04 6.19
N MET A 16 -5.58 2.94 5.46
CA MET A 16 -6.08 1.61 5.83
C MET A 16 -5.12 0.50 5.40
N ALA A 17 -5.21 -0.64 6.06
CA ALA A 17 -4.49 -1.84 5.63
C ALA A 17 -5.29 -2.61 4.57
N ALA A 18 -4.59 -3.13 3.54
CA ALA A 18 -5.16 -3.99 2.52
C ALA A 18 -4.28 -5.22 2.27
N GLY A 19 -4.86 -6.41 2.43
CA GLY A 19 -4.20 -7.70 2.17
C GLY A 19 -4.55 -8.31 0.81
N PHE A 20 -5.62 -7.84 0.17
CA PHE A 20 -6.07 -8.36 -1.13
C PHE A 20 -5.69 -7.39 -2.25
N HIS A 21 -4.48 -7.53 -2.78
CA HIS A 21 -3.95 -6.68 -3.83
C HIS A 21 -2.98 -7.44 -4.73
N THR A 22 -2.88 -7.05 -5.99
CA THR A 22 -1.98 -7.69 -6.95
C THR A 22 -1.74 -6.84 -8.20
N THR A 23 -0.61 -7.08 -8.89
CA THR A 23 -0.41 -6.62 -10.27
C THR A 23 -1.33 -7.40 -11.20
N ILE A 24 -1.96 -6.72 -12.16
CA ILE A 24 -2.89 -7.31 -13.13
C ILE A 24 -2.27 -7.34 -14.53
N GLY A 25 -1.51 -6.32 -14.89
CA GLY A 25 -0.90 -6.18 -16.22
C GLY A 25 0.32 -5.26 -16.19
N TYR A 26 1.16 -5.36 -17.23
CA TYR A 26 2.42 -4.64 -17.30
C TYR A 26 2.51 -3.59 -18.42
N ALA A 27 1.59 -3.60 -19.38
CA ALA A 27 1.61 -2.64 -20.50
C ALA A 27 0.19 -2.17 -20.87
N PRO A 28 -0.34 -1.12 -20.21
CA PRO A 28 0.24 -0.34 -19.11
C PRO A 28 0.32 -1.12 -17.80
N LEU A 29 1.07 -0.60 -16.82
CA LEU A 29 1.16 -1.21 -15.50
C LEU A 29 -0.15 -0.98 -14.75
N ILE A 30 -0.92 -2.07 -14.61
CA ILE A 30 -2.23 -2.09 -13.93
C ILE A 30 -2.12 -2.89 -12.65
N TYR A 31 -2.68 -2.34 -11.59
CA TYR A 31 -2.71 -2.93 -10.26
C TYR A 31 -4.14 -3.05 -9.73
N GLY A 32 -4.45 -4.05 -8.91
CA GLY A 32 -5.75 -4.24 -8.31
C GLY A 32 -5.70 -4.29 -6.78
N VAL A 33 -6.72 -3.71 -6.13
CA VAL A 33 -6.97 -3.90 -4.69
C VAL A 33 -8.44 -4.16 -4.45
N SER A 34 -8.72 -5.03 -3.49
CA SER A 34 -10.07 -5.33 -3.05
C SER A 34 -10.38 -4.59 -1.76
N LEU A 35 -11.41 -3.77 -1.78
CA LEU A 35 -11.81 -2.88 -0.70
C LEU A 35 -13.26 -3.17 -0.29
N ARG A 36 -13.54 -3.07 1.02
CA ARG A 36 -14.93 -3.09 1.49
C ARG A 36 -15.62 -1.77 1.16
N LYS A 37 -16.87 -1.82 0.69
CA LYS A 37 -17.67 -0.62 0.39
C LYS A 37 -17.92 0.25 1.62
N GLU A 38 -18.00 -0.36 2.80
CA GLU A 38 -18.22 0.32 4.06
C GLU A 38 -16.98 1.06 4.57
N ALA A 39 -15.80 0.79 3.99
CA ALA A 39 -14.57 1.44 4.40
C ALA A 39 -14.56 2.93 4.03
N PHE A 40 -14.15 3.78 4.95
CA PHE A 40 -14.06 5.23 4.67
C PHE A 40 -13.11 5.55 3.51
N SER A 41 -11.99 4.82 3.39
CA SER A 41 -11.10 4.96 2.22
C SER A 41 -11.80 4.67 0.90
N TYR A 42 -12.77 3.73 0.85
CA TYR A 42 -13.52 3.44 -0.36
C TYR A 42 -14.26 4.68 -0.86
N ASP A 43 -14.97 5.38 0.03
CA ASP A 43 -15.68 6.61 -0.35
C ASP A 43 -14.72 7.68 -0.88
N LEU A 44 -13.58 7.89 -0.20
CA LEU A 44 -12.59 8.86 -0.63
C LEU A 44 -12.00 8.52 -2.00
N ILE A 45 -11.71 7.23 -2.24
CA ILE A 45 -11.16 6.74 -3.51
C ILE A 45 -12.17 6.89 -4.64
N MET A 46 -13.41 6.50 -4.42
CA MET A 46 -14.44 6.57 -5.48
C MET A 46 -14.82 8.00 -5.83
N ASN A 47 -14.77 8.92 -4.86
CA ASN A 47 -15.05 10.34 -5.10
C ASN A 47 -13.86 11.08 -5.75
N SER A 48 -12.61 10.76 -5.36
CA SER A 48 -11.42 11.41 -5.96
C SER A 48 -10.95 10.74 -7.25
N GLY A 49 -11.25 9.45 -7.43
CA GLY A 49 -10.67 8.61 -8.47
C GLY A 49 -9.18 8.27 -8.26
N ASN A 50 -8.59 8.61 -7.11
CA ASN A 50 -7.17 8.54 -6.86
C ASN A 50 -6.85 7.95 -5.47
N PHE A 51 -5.69 7.30 -5.34
CA PHE A 51 -5.15 6.87 -4.04
C PHE A 51 -3.70 6.42 -4.14
N GLY A 52 -3.05 6.20 -2.98
CA GLY A 52 -1.71 5.67 -2.84
C GLY A 52 -1.70 4.24 -2.31
N ILE A 53 -0.68 3.47 -2.67
CA ILE A 53 -0.30 2.23 -1.98
C ILE A 53 1.13 2.39 -1.49
N ASN A 54 1.34 2.06 -0.22
CA ASN A 54 2.62 2.20 0.45
C ASN A 54 3.07 0.84 1.01
N PHE A 55 4.27 0.44 0.68
CA PHE A 55 4.93 -0.76 1.20
C PHE A 55 5.87 -0.33 2.32
N VAL A 56 5.65 -0.85 3.51
CA VAL A 56 6.39 -0.46 4.71
C VAL A 56 7.14 -1.64 5.32
N PRO A 57 8.27 -1.41 6.00
CA PRO A 57 9.04 -2.48 6.64
C PRO A 57 8.34 -3.03 7.90
N VAL A 58 8.85 -4.13 8.45
CA VAL A 58 8.23 -4.89 9.53
C VAL A 58 8.04 -4.11 10.84
N ASN A 59 8.88 -3.12 11.12
CA ASN A 59 8.72 -2.23 12.28
C ASN A 59 7.41 -1.42 12.25
N TYR A 60 6.72 -1.38 11.10
CA TYR A 60 5.38 -0.80 10.94
C TYR A 60 4.24 -1.81 11.04
N ALA A 61 4.50 -3.08 11.40
CA ALA A 61 3.46 -4.10 11.50
C ALA A 61 2.37 -3.73 12.52
N GLU A 62 2.73 -3.10 13.64
CA GLU A 62 1.77 -2.58 14.62
C GLU A 62 0.89 -1.48 14.01
N LEU A 63 1.46 -0.52 13.28
CA LEU A 63 0.71 0.51 12.58
C LEU A 63 -0.25 -0.09 11.56
N ILE A 64 0.20 -1.07 10.77
CA ILE A 64 -0.66 -1.79 9.81
C ILE A 64 -1.89 -2.34 10.54
N GLN A 65 -1.69 -3.00 11.69
CA GLN A 65 -2.79 -3.57 12.49
C GLN A 65 -3.73 -2.50 13.02
N ILE A 66 -3.20 -1.41 13.58
CA ILE A 66 -3.98 -0.31 14.15
C ILE A 66 -4.85 0.35 13.08
N VAL A 67 -4.26 0.79 11.96
CA VAL A 67 -5.00 1.51 10.91
C VAL A 67 -5.98 0.60 10.16
N GLY A 68 -5.74 -0.73 10.17
CA GLY A 68 -6.64 -1.73 9.61
C GLY A 68 -7.88 -2.02 10.47
N THR A 69 -7.84 -1.72 11.77
CA THR A 69 -8.92 -2.02 12.73
C THR A 69 -9.72 -0.80 13.18
N ARG A 70 -9.23 0.43 12.92
CA ARG A 70 -9.90 1.68 13.27
C ARG A 70 -10.54 2.34 12.05
N THR A 71 -11.65 3.04 12.25
CA THR A 71 -12.29 3.80 11.17
C THR A 71 -11.81 5.24 11.13
N GLY A 72 -11.51 5.75 9.92
CA GLY A 72 -11.20 7.17 9.71
C GLY A 72 -12.42 8.10 9.67
N ARG A 73 -13.63 7.56 9.88
CA ARG A 73 -14.84 8.39 10.02
C ARG A 73 -14.91 9.09 11.37
N GLU A 74 -14.24 8.53 12.39
CA GLU A 74 -14.29 8.99 13.78
C GLU A 74 -13.03 9.74 14.20
N MET A 75 -11.93 9.57 13.46
CA MET A 75 -10.64 10.16 13.80
C MET A 75 -9.78 10.43 12.57
N ASP A 76 -8.89 11.39 12.66
CA ASP A 76 -7.79 11.55 11.73
C ASP A 76 -6.62 10.65 12.16
N LYS A 77 -6.46 9.51 11.48
CA LYS A 77 -5.42 8.53 11.81
C LYS A 77 -4.00 9.06 11.62
N PHE A 78 -3.78 9.99 10.69
CA PHE A 78 -2.45 10.57 10.48
C PHE A 78 -2.02 11.38 11.69
N SER A 79 -2.90 12.23 12.21
CA SER A 79 -2.63 13.02 13.41
C SER A 79 -2.59 12.16 14.67
N GLU A 80 -3.53 11.21 14.84
CA GLU A 80 -3.64 10.36 16.03
C GLU A 80 -2.41 9.47 16.25
N TYR A 81 -1.84 8.95 15.17
CA TYR A 81 -0.70 8.03 15.24
C TYR A 81 0.61 8.65 14.76
N ASN A 82 0.68 9.96 14.59
CA ASN A 82 1.84 10.70 14.12
C ASN A 82 2.44 10.12 12.83
N ILE A 83 1.59 9.81 11.85
CA ILE A 83 2.01 9.22 10.57
C ILE A 83 2.49 10.34 9.66
N GLU A 84 3.78 10.34 9.37
CA GLU A 84 4.38 11.31 8.45
C GLU A 84 4.19 10.90 6.99
N TYR A 85 3.84 11.87 6.16
CA TYR A 85 3.67 11.67 4.72
C TYR A 85 4.02 12.93 3.93
N ASP A 86 4.34 12.73 2.67
CA ASP A 86 4.42 13.79 1.68
C ASP A 86 3.21 13.72 0.73
N HIS A 87 2.90 14.82 0.08
CA HIS A 87 1.88 14.83 -0.96
C HIS A 87 2.43 14.24 -2.25
N GLY A 88 1.71 13.30 -2.82
CA GLY A 88 2.05 12.71 -4.11
C GLY A 88 2.18 13.75 -5.22
N ILE A 89 3.16 13.56 -6.10
CA ILE A 89 3.57 14.53 -7.11
C ILE A 89 2.48 14.76 -8.17
N ASN A 90 1.78 13.69 -8.58
CA ASN A 90 0.79 13.77 -9.67
C ASN A 90 -0.66 13.83 -9.18
N LEU A 91 -0.99 13.10 -8.12
CA LEU A 91 -2.38 12.94 -7.69
C LEU A 91 -2.67 13.51 -6.29
N ASN A 92 -1.67 14.10 -5.64
CA ASN A 92 -1.81 14.74 -4.32
C ASN A 92 -2.40 13.83 -3.23
N VAL A 93 -2.17 12.51 -3.35
CA VAL A 93 -2.52 11.53 -2.31
C VAL A 93 -1.40 11.42 -1.29
N PRO A 94 -1.66 11.04 -0.02
CA PRO A 94 -0.58 10.87 0.95
C PRO A 94 0.34 9.70 0.55
N ILE A 95 1.66 9.96 0.51
CA ILE A 95 2.73 8.98 0.34
C ILE A 95 3.52 8.94 1.64
N LEU A 96 3.58 7.80 2.30
CA LEU A 96 4.22 7.68 3.61
C LEU A 96 5.73 7.86 3.48
N LYS A 97 6.33 8.67 4.36
CA LYS A 97 7.79 8.89 4.37
C LYS A 97 8.57 7.62 4.65
N GLU A 98 7.98 6.71 5.42
CA GLU A 98 8.61 5.45 5.82
C GLU A 98 8.35 4.29 4.85
N ALA A 99 7.64 4.55 3.75
CA ALA A 99 7.47 3.54 2.71
C ALA A 99 8.77 3.35 1.94
N TYR A 100 9.26 2.10 1.87
CA TYR A 100 10.42 1.80 1.02
C TYR A 100 10.05 1.74 -0.46
N PHE A 101 8.74 1.59 -0.74
CA PHE A 101 8.19 1.60 -2.08
C PHE A 101 6.74 2.07 -2.05
N ALA A 102 6.33 2.91 -2.99
CA ALA A 102 4.95 3.36 -3.08
C ALA A 102 4.53 3.67 -4.51
N TYR A 103 3.20 3.70 -4.70
CA TYR A 103 2.57 4.07 -5.96
C TYR A 103 1.52 5.15 -5.76
N GLU A 104 1.39 6.05 -6.74
CA GLU A 104 0.16 6.79 -6.98
C GLU A 104 -0.66 6.10 -8.06
N PHE A 105 -1.96 6.02 -7.85
CA PHE A 105 -2.88 5.34 -8.74
C PHE A 105 -4.07 6.19 -9.15
N LYS A 106 -4.46 6.03 -10.42
CA LYS A 106 -5.73 6.51 -10.96
C LYS A 106 -6.67 5.34 -11.21
N VAL A 107 -7.87 5.39 -10.66
CA VAL A 107 -8.91 4.35 -10.84
C VAL A 107 -9.35 4.30 -12.32
N ILE A 108 -9.38 3.10 -12.89
CA ILE A 108 -9.82 2.86 -14.28
C ILE A 108 -11.05 1.97 -14.37
N ASP A 109 -11.24 1.04 -13.42
CA ASP A 109 -12.40 0.14 -13.36
C ASP A 109 -12.67 -0.28 -11.92
N SER A 110 -13.90 -0.63 -11.63
CA SER A 110 -14.33 -1.13 -10.33
C SER A 110 -15.45 -2.15 -10.50
N ARG A 111 -15.32 -3.33 -9.87
CA ARG A 111 -16.28 -4.42 -9.94
C ARG A 111 -16.59 -5.01 -8.59
N ASN A 112 -17.87 -5.25 -8.35
CA ASN A 112 -18.34 -5.87 -7.13
C ASN A 112 -18.11 -7.40 -7.13
N TYR A 113 -17.53 -7.89 -6.03
CA TYR A 113 -17.36 -9.31 -5.73
C TYR A 113 -17.87 -9.60 -4.31
N GLY A 114 -19.19 -9.58 -4.14
CA GLY A 114 -19.83 -9.83 -2.85
C GLY A 114 -19.58 -8.70 -1.84
N SER A 115 -18.87 -8.99 -0.76
CA SER A 115 -18.56 -8.02 0.30
C SER A 115 -17.46 -6.99 -0.06
N HIS A 116 -16.81 -7.17 -1.21
CA HIS A 116 -15.70 -6.32 -1.63
C HIS A 116 -15.90 -5.82 -3.05
N GLU A 117 -15.38 -4.66 -3.29
CA GLU A 117 -15.20 -4.06 -4.61
C GLU A 117 -13.73 -4.24 -5.02
N PHE A 118 -13.50 -4.89 -6.16
CA PHE A 118 -12.17 -4.96 -6.76
C PHE A 118 -11.97 -3.74 -7.64
N VAL A 119 -11.03 -2.89 -7.26
CA VAL A 119 -10.73 -1.64 -7.96
C VAL A 119 -9.45 -1.81 -8.76
N ALA A 120 -9.55 -1.76 -10.09
CA ALA A 120 -8.41 -1.78 -11.00
C ALA A 120 -7.94 -0.35 -11.31
N ARG A 121 -6.63 -0.19 -11.51
CA ARG A 121 -6.02 1.13 -11.60
C ARG A 121 -4.73 1.15 -12.38
N GLU A 122 -4.46 2.29 -12.98
CA GLU A 122 -3.22 2.59 -13.65
C GLU A 122 -2.22 3.22 -12.68
N VAL A 123 -0.96 2.79 -12.75
CA VAL A 123 0.14 3.38 -11.99
C VAL A 123 0.55 4.69 -12.66
N MET A 124 0.44 5.80 -11.93
CA MET A 124 0.79 7.14 -12.40
C MET A 124 2.19 7.55 -11.96
N THR A 125 2.62 7.12 -10.77
CA THR A 125 3.93 7.44 -10.20
C THR A 125 4.42 6.29 -9.36
N ILE A 126 5.72 6.05 -9.40
CA ILE A 126 6.44 5.07 -8.57
C ILE A 126 7.41 5.84 -7.67
N TYR A 127 7.39 5.55 -6.39
CA TYR A 127 8.33 6.03 -5.38
C TYR A 127 9.16 4.86 -4.87
N LYS A 128 10.45 5.06 -4.74
CA LYS A 128 11.40 4.05 -4.29
C LYS A 128 12.45 4.70 -3.40
N ASP A 129 12.71 4.13 -2.23
CA ASP A 129 13.88 4.46 -1.42
C ASP A 129 15.09 3.74 -2.03
N GLU A 130 15.92 4.49 -2.77
CA GLU A 130 17.05 3.91 -3.52
C GLU A 130 18.01 3.12 -2.62
N ASP A 131 18.14 3.50 -1.34
CA ASP A 131 19.00 2.79 -0.39
C ASP A 131 18.50 1.38 -0.02
N LYS A 132 17.25 1.07 -0.32
CA LYS A 132 16.58 -0.22 -0.03
C LYS A 132 16.53 -1.15 -1.23
N PHE A 133 17.18 -0.78 -2.34
CA PHE A 133 17.16 -1.57 -3.57
C PHE A 133 18.57 -1.82 -4.09
N ILE A 134 18.74 -2.92 -4.81
CA ILE A 134 19.97 -3.33 -5.48
C ILE A 134 19.68 -3.72 -6.93
N GLU A 135 20.69 -3.59 -7.77
CA GLU A 135 20.67 -4.10 -9.15
C GLU A 135 21.28 -5.51 -9.19
N ILE A 136 20.53 -6.49 -9.69
CA ILE A 136 20.98 -7.86 -9.91
C ILE A 136 20.63 -8.25 -11.34
N ASP A 137 21.64 -8.54 -12.17
CA ASP A 137 21.49 -8.97 -13.57
C ASP A 137 20.59 -8.05 -14.42
N GLY A 138 20.65 -6.74 -14.15
CA GLY A 138 19.85 -5.72 -14.85
C GLY A 138 18.42 -5.55 -14.30
N TRP A 139 18.09 -6.20 -13.19
CA TRP A 139 16.83 -6.03 -12.47
C TRP A 139 16.99 -5.28 -11.16
N THR A 140 16.16 -4.28 -10.95
CA THR A 140 16.08 -3.59 -9.65
C THR A 140 15.25 -4.43 -8.68
N MET A 141 15.86 -4.89 -7.59
CA MET A 141 15.24 -5.75 -6.58
C MET A 141 15.36 -5.15 -5.18
N PRO A 142 14.40 -5.43 -4.25
CA PRO A 142 14.56 -5.06 -2.85
C PRO A 142 15.82 -5.70 -2.24
N ASP A 143 16.63 -4.91 -1.55
CA ASP A 143 17.81 -5.42 -0.81
C ASP A 143 17.35 -6.02 0.53
N MET A 144 17.23 -7.34 0.57
CA MET A 144 16.79 -8.05 1.78
C MET A 144 17.80 -8.01 2.94
N ASN A 145 19.02 -7.49 2.74
CA ASN A 145 19.95 -7.18 3.82
C ASN A 145 19.59 -5.86 4.53
N LYS A 146 18.80 -5.01 3.88
CA LYS A 146 18.37 -3.70 4.37
C LYS A 146 16.88 -3.63 4.66
N LEU A 147 16.12 -4.63 4.22
CA LEU A 147 14.68 -4.70 4.39
C LEU A 147 14.27 -5.93 5.18
N GLU A 148 13.35 -5.73 6.11
CA GLU A 148 12.57 -6.76 6.76
C GLU A 148 11.10 -6.53 6.42
N VAL A 149 10.50 -7.49 5.70
CA VAL A 149 9.15 -7.34 5.13
C VAL A 149 8.12 -8.08 5.98
N PRO A 150 7.00 -7.43 6.39
CA PRO A 150 5.95 -8.10 7.15
C PRO A 150 5.10 -9.00 6.25
N LEU A 151 4.99 -10.28 6.61
CA LEU A 151 4.07 -11.24 6.03
C LEU A 151 2.93 -11.49 7.02
N TYR A 152 1.72 -11.09 6.68
CA TYR A 152 0.55 -11.29 7.51
C TYR A 152 0.04 -12.74 7.43
N LEU A 153 -0.03 -13.40 8.58
CA LEU A 153 -0.48 -14.78 8.71
C LEU A 153 -1.94 -14.91 9.17
N GLY A 154 -2.60 -13.79 9.44
CA GLY A 154 -3.96 -13.75 9.98
C GLY A 154 -4.00 -13.47 11.48
N ARG A 155 -5.16 -13.00 11.98
CA ARG A 155 -5.41 -12.76 13.42
C ARG A 155 -4.32 -11.93 14.11
N SER A 156 -3.86 -10.86 13.47
CA SER A 156 -2.80 -9.96 13.99
C SER A 156 -1.42 -10.60 14.15
N VAL A 157 -1.19 -11.75 13.51
CA VAL A 157 0.12 -12.43 13.52
C VAL A 157 0.87 -12.10 12.25
N TYR A 158 2.13 -11.71 12.40
CA TYR A 158 3.05 -11.39 11.30
C TYR A 158 4.30 -12.27 11.40
N ALA A 159 4.81 -12.72 10.26
CA ALA A 159 6.16 -13.26 10.12
C ALA A 159 7.05 -12.21 9.45
N THR A 160 8.33 -12.28 9.71
CA THR A 160 9.34 -11.43 9.06
C THR A 160 10.00 -12.18 7.93
N PHE A 161 10.10 -11.55 6.76
CA PHE A 161 10.93 -12.01 5.66
C PHE A 161 12.11 -11.05 5.50
N ASN A 162 13.34 -11.61 5.49
CA ASN A 162 14.60 -10.87 5.37
C ASN A 162 15.69 -11.76 4.76
N ALA A 163 16.95 -11.29 4.73
CA ALA A 163 18.08 -12.01 4.15
C ALA A 163 18.36 -13.37 4.81
N SER A 164 17.94 -13.60 6.05
CA SER A 164 18.10 -14.90 6.73
C SER A 164 17.02 -15.92 6.35
N SER A 165 15.95 -15.50 5.67
CA SER A 165 14.93 -16.39 5.17
C SER A 165 15.47 -17.24 4.02
N GLU A 166 15.08 -18.50 3.93
CA GLU A 166 15.52 -19.39 2.85
C GLU A 166 15.07 -18.82 1.50
N GLN A 167 16.02 -18.56 0.63
CA GLN A 167 15.80 -18.11 -0.74
C GLN A 167 16.29 -19.19 -1.68
N LYS A 168 15.49 -19.54 -2.68
CA LYS A 168 15.83 -20.51 -3.71
C LYS A 168 15.64 -19.90 -5.07
N ASP A 169 16.65 -20.03 -5.90
CA ASP A 169 16.56 -19.69 -7.30
C ASP A 169 16.05 -20.93 -8.05
N TYR A 170 15.00 -20.74 -8.85
CA TYR A 170 14.40 -21.77 -9.69
C TYR A 170 14.55 -21.34 -11.14
N VAL A 171 15.58 -21.89 -11.81
CA VAL A 171 15.90 -21.64 -13.22
C VAL A 171 15.10 -22.59 -14.11
#